data_8cafcd52625fd0661a9cf8d8a00d3b32
#
_entry.id   8cafcd52625fd0661a9cf8d8a00d3b32
#
_cell.length_a   1.000
_cell.length_b   1.000
_cell.length_c   1.000
_cell.angle_alpha   90.00
_cell.angle_beta   90.00
_cell.angle_gamma   90.00
#
_symmetry.space_group_name_H-M   'P 1'
#
loop_
_entity.id
_entity.type
_entity.pdbx_description
1 polymer ?
#
loop_
_entity_poly.entity_id
_entity_poly.type
_entity_poly.pdbx_seq_one_letter_code
_entity_poly.pdbx_strand_id
1 'polypeptide(L)'
;MQKFLLICMTALLFATAAAATRDGIVTEAEIPGATMRITIRDSIDNNKVGELVGWLQATASSVSVVSGRFPNPSPHVVVVPVGRTSWGSSSPVPFGRVTRNGEERIELYINLDRPIEDYYGNWTATHEFSHLLLPHIRDRHKWISEGFASYYQNVLMARAGNYSHAEAWQYLYEGLERGRQSRPDLSLNEAAGAGIRRARMKIYWGGAAIALLADVALRERSNGAESLDTVLGRLQQCCLPADASWSGPRLFRKLDSLLEEPIFMRLYRQYATTPGFPGYQPVLQKLGVVIDRKKVRLRDDAELATIREAITGSLSR
;
A
#
# COMPACT_ATOMS: atom_id res chain seq x y z
N MET A 1 -6.37 31.65 41.85
CA MET A 1 -5.10 31.64 41.07
C MET A 1 -4.62 30.20 41.00
N GLN A 2 -4.99 29.49 39.94
CA GLN A 2 -4.66 28.08 39.74
C GLN A 2 -3.57 28.02 38.64
N LYS A 3 -2.36 27.61 39.02
CA LYS A 3 -1.21 27.48 38.12
C LYS A 3 -1.38 26.19 37.30
N PHE A 4 -1.61 26.31 36.00
CA PHE A 4 -1.49 25.20 35.03
C PHE A 4 -0.01 24.87 34.83
N LEU A 5 0.39 23.67 35.21
CA LEU A 5 1.71 23.11 34.92
C LEU A 5 1.67 22.49 33.54
N LEU A 6 2.33 23.11 32.57
CA LEU A 6 2.50 22.60 31.20
C LEU A 6 3.62 21.54 31.26
N ILE A 7 3.24 20.25 31.17
CA ILE A 7 4.21 19.16 31.05
C ILE A 7 4.56 19.03 29.57
N CYS A 8 5.73 19.54 29.21
CA CYS A 8 6.34 19.36 27.90
C CYS A 8 6.92 17.95 27.84
N MET A 9 6.21 17.00 27.20
CA MET A 9 6.76 15.68 26.85
C MET A 9 7.72 15.83 25.68
N THR A 10 9.02 15.95 25.98
CA THR A 10 10.09 15.78 25.00
C THR A 10 10.18 14.30 24.64
N ALA A 11 9.78 13.95 23.42
CA ALA A 11 10.04 12.64 22.85
C ALA A 11 11.57 12.52 22.64
N LEU A 12 12.22 11.70 23.45
CA LEU A 12 13.61 11.31 23.21
C LEU A 12 13.63 10.37 22.01
N LEU A 13 14.14 10.86 20.89
CA LEU A 13 14.55 10.06 19.76
C LEU A 13 15.81 9.27 20.14
N PHE A 14 15.65 8.02 20.53
CA PHE A 14 16.77 7.09 20.66
C PHE A 14 17.18 6.66 19.24
N ALA A 15 18.19 7.29 18.67
CA ALA A 15 18.90 6.78 17.52
C ALA A 15 19.81 5.65 18.02
N THR A 16 19.48 4.41 17.70
CA THR A 16 20.40 3.28 17.91
C THR A 16 21.61 3.44 17.00
N ALA A 17 22.81 3.23 17.55
CA ALA A 17 24.05 3.36 16.81
C ALA A 17 24.08 2.34 15.65
N ALA A 18 24.29 2.81 14.41
CA ALA A 18 24.47 1.96 13.26
C ALA A 18 25.78 1.17 13.38
N ALA A 19 25.71 -0.15 13.26
CA ALA A 19 26.90 -1.02 13.25
C ALA A 19 27.27 -1.39 11.83
N ALA A 20 28.52 -1.11 11.41
CA ALA A 20 29.05 -1.56 10.13
C ALA A 20 29.39 -3.06 10.21
N THR A 21 28.84 -3.86 9.29
CA THR A 21 29.16 -5.28 9.12
C THR A 21 29.87 -5.50 7.79
N ARG A 22 30.43 -6.70 7.56
CA ARG A 22 31.02 -7.05 6.24
C ARG A 22 30.00 -6.96 5.08
N ASP A 23 28.69 -7.01 5.38
CA ASP A 23 27.59 -7.00 4.42
C ASP A 23 26.88 -5.63 4.31
N GLY A 24 27.42 -4.57 4.95
CA GLY A 24 26.86 -3.23 4.95
C GLY A 24 26.55 -2.67 6.34
N ILE A 25 25.63 -1.70 6.40
CA ILE A 25 25.19 -1.04 7.63
C ILE A 25 23.91 -1.69 8.12
N VAL A 26 23.86 -2.06 9.41
CA VAL A 26 22.61 -2.53 10.08
C VAL A 26 22.22 -1.53 11.13
N THR A 27 20.97 -1.12 11.12
CA THR A 27 20.37 -0.23 12.12
C THR A 27 18.92 -0.62 12.38
N GLU A 28 18.34 -0.07 13.43
CA GLU A 28 16.94 -0.28 13.80
C GLU A 28 16.21 1.05 13.90
N ALA A 29 14.90 1.01 13.71
CA ALA A 29 14.04 2.18 13.79
C ALA A 29 12.69 1.81 14.42
N GLU A 30 12.27 2.58 15.41
CA GLU A 30 10.95 2.44 16.01
C GLU A 30 9.88 2.94 15.04
N ILE A 31 8.85 2.12 14.85
CA ILE A 31 7.66 2.43 14.04
C ILE A 31 6.40 2.04 14.84
N PRO A 32 5.20 2.47 14.45
CA PRO A 32 4.00 2.17 15.22
C PRO A 32 3.80 0.67 15.47
N GLY A 33 3.99 0.24 16.70
CA GLY A 33 3.79 -1.14 17.17
C GLY A 33 4.84 -2.16 16.74
N ALA A 34 6.02 -1.72 16.26
CA ALA A 34 7.10 -2.60 15.83
C ALA A 34 8.47 -1.92 15.86
N THR A 35 9.54 -2.71 15.91
CA THR A 35 10.93 -2.26 15.67
C THR A 35 11.38 -2.77 14.30
N MET A 36 11.64 -1.85 13.37
CA MET A 36 12.05 -2.16 12.00
C MET A 36 13.55 -2.31 11.92
N ARG A 37 14.04 -3.50 11.51
CA ARG A 37 15.45 -3.72 11.18
C ARG A 37 15.72 -3.27 9.75
N ILE A 38 16.75 -2.45 9.56
CA ILE A 38 17.17 -1.90 8.27
C ILE A 38 18.58 -2.36 7.98
N THR A 39 18.78 -3.03 6.85
CA THR A 39 20.12 -3.41 6.33
C THR A 39 20.37 -2.66 5.05
N ILE A 40 21.42 -1.81 5.02
CA ILE A 40 21.86 -1.10 3.81
C ILE A 40 23.07 -1.81 3.26
N ARG A 41 22.96 -2.38 2.05
CA ARG A 41 24.01 -3.19 1.40
C ARG A 41 25.10 -2.32 0.75
N ASP A 42 25.58 -1.33 1.47
CA ASP A 42 26.72 -0.49 1.03
C ASP A 42 27.25 0.31 2.22
N SER A 43 28.44 0.89 2.07
CA SER A 43 28.99 1.87 2.99
C SER A 43 28.63 3.26 2.50
N ILE A 44 27.72 3.92 3.19
CA ILE A 44 27.29 5.29 2.91
C ILE A 44 27.55 6.17 4.14
N ASP A 45 27.57 7.49 3.96
CA ASP A 45 27.76 8.39 5.09
C ASP A 45 26.58 8.36 6.08
N ASN A 46 26.86 8.71 7.35
CA ASN A 46 25.89 8.64 8.42
C ASN A 46 24.68 9.58 8.22
N ASN A 47 24.85 10.72 7.55
CA ASN A 47 23.76 11.63 7.27
C ASN A 47 22.77 10.97 6.31
N LYS A 48 23.28 10.33 5.26
CA LYS A 48 22.46 9.57 4.31
C LYS A 48 21.76 8.39 4.94
N VAL A 49 22.41 7.69 5.89
CA VAL A 49 21.76 6.66 6.71
C VAL A 49 20.56 7.25 7.47
N GLY A 50 20.76 8.38 8.16
CA GLY A 50 19.69 9.08 8.91
C GLY A 50 18.52 9.50 8.05
N GLU A 51 18.77 10.06 6.84
CA GLU A 51 17.75 10.43 5.87
C GLU A 51 16.92 9.23 5.42
N LEU A 52 17.58 8.11 5.07
CA LEU A 52 16.90 6.89 4.64
C LEU A 52 16.08 6.26 5.76
N VAL A 53 16.60 6.21 6.98
CA VAL A 53 15.88 5.73 8.16
C VAL A 53 14.63 6.56 8.39
N GLY A 54 14.73 7.89 8.40
CA GLY A 54 13.59 8.79 8.58
C GLY A 54 12.51 8.61 7.51
N TRP A 55 12.91 8.47 6.24
CA TRP A 55 11.97 8.19 5.15
C TRP A 55 11.28 6.84 5.30
N LEU A 56 12.01 5.77 5.67
CA LEU A 56 11.45 4.43 5.89
C LEU A 56 10.48 4.42 7.08
N GLN A 57 10.80 5.14 8.17
CA GLN A 57 9.91 5.31 9.31
C GLN A 57 8.61 6.04 8.91
N ALA A 58 8.70 7.12 8.14
CA ALA A 58 7.54 7.84 7.65
C ALA A 58 6.66 6.95 6.75
N THR A 59 7.27 6.15 5.86
CA THR A 59 6.57 5.20 5.00
C THR A 59 5.88 4.10 5.83
N ALA A 60 6.56 3.51 6.81
CA ALA A 60 5.96 2.51 7.70
C ALA A 60 4.81 3.11 8.53
N SER A 61 4.97 4.33 9.00
CA SER A 61 3.92 5.05 9.74
C SER A 61 2.68 5.27 8.87
N SER A 62 2.84 5.59 7.58
CA SER A 62 1.71 5.75 6.66
C SER A 62 0.92 4.45 6.45
N VAL A 63 1.59 3.31 6.41
CA VAL A 63 0.93 1.99 6.30
C VAL A 63 0.26 1.59 7.63
N SER A 64 0.85 1.98 8.73
CA SER A 64 0.34 1.67 10.08
C SER A 64 -1.02 2.31 10.37
N VAL A 65 -1.41 3.38 9.65
CA VAL A 65 -2.71 4.03 9.86
C VAL A 65 -3.91 3.12 9.54
N VAL A 66 -3.70 2.07 8.72
CA VAL A 66 -4.76 1.11 8.34
C VAL A 66 -5.29 0.33 9.55
N SER A 67 -4.43 0.04 10.53
CA SER A 67 -4.80 -0.79 11.69
C SER A 67 -4.26 -0.27 13.04
N GLY A 68 -3.68 0.94 13.05
CA GLY A 68 -3.09 1.56 14.24
C GLY A 68 -1.68 1.05 14.59
N ARG A 69 -1.16 0.05 13.87
CA ARG A 69 0.18 -0.49 14.02
C ARG A 69 0.70 -1.07 12.70
N PHE A 70 2.01 -1.21 12.59
CA PHE A 70 2.60 -1.86 11.42
C PHE A 70 2.21 -3.36 11.36
N PRO A 71 1.90 -3.91 10.17
CA PRO A 71 1.36 -5.28 10.04
C PRO A 71 2.30 -6.39 10.53
N ASN A 72 3.61 -6.21 10.40
CA ASN A 72 4.62 -7.14 10.89
C ASN A 72 5.28 -6.56 12.16
N PRO A 73 5.32 -7.29 13.29
CA PRO A 73 5.92 -6.79 14.54
C PRO A 73 7.46 -6.66 14.49
N SER A 74 8.12 -7.29 13.53
CA SER A 74 9.59 -7.27 13.36
C SER A 74 9.95 -7.21 11.87
N PRO A 75 9.61 -6.12 11.15
CA PRO A 75 9.87 -6.04 9.73
C PRO A 75 11.36 -5.88 9.45
N HIS A 76 11.85 -6.55 8.41
CA HIS A 76 13.20 -6.41 7.92
C HIS A 76 13.20 -5.73 6.55
N VAL A 77 13.78 -4.54 6.46
CA VAL A 77 13.95 -3.80 5.22
C VAL A 77 15.41 -3.89 4.77
N VAL A 78 15.62 -4.32 3.54
CA VAL A 78 16.95 -4.38 2.91
C VAL A 78 17.00 -3.31 1.83
N VAL A 79 17.85 -2.32 2.04
CA VAL A 79 18.17 -1.27 1.07
C VAL A 79 19.31 -1.77 0.20
N VAL A 80 19.06 -1.81 -1.12
CA VAL A 80 20.05 -2.21 -2.13
C VAL A 80 20.38 -0.99 -2.97
N PRO A 81 21.52 -0.34 -2.75
CA PRO A 81 21.97 0.78 -3.57
C PRO A 81 22.12 0.37 -5.03
N VAL A 82 21.62 1.20 -5.94
CA VAL A 82 21.77 1.00 -7.39
C VAL A 82 22.17 2.30 -8.06
N GLY A 83 23.13 2.24 -8.97
CA GLY A 83 23.50 3.39 -9.79
C GLY A 83 22.47 3.67 -10.88
N ARG A 84 22.43 4.92 -11.32
CA ARG A 84 21.51 5.42 -12.38
C ARG A 84 21.59 4.61 -13.69
N THR A 85 22.74 4.06 -14.01
CA THR A 85 23.00 3.27 -15.24
C THR A 85 22.53 1.83 -15.14
N SER A 86 22.42 1.25 -13.94
CA SER A 86 22.13 -0.17 -13.74
C SER A 86 20.69 -0.55 -14.09
N TRP A 87 19.75 0.40 -13.99
CA TRP A 87 18.31 0.16 -14.16
C TRP A 87 17.68 1.01 -15.25
N GLY A 88 18.43 1.90 -15.89
CA GLY A 88 17.89 2.81 -16.92
C GLY A 88 16.80 3.75 -16.43
N SER A 89 16.67 3.93 -15.12
CA SER A 89 15.60 4.69 -14.46
C SER A 89 16.17 5.84 -13.64
N SER A 90 15.56 7.01 -13.77
CA SER A 90 15.81 8.17 -12.90
C SER A 90 14.99 8.14 -11.60
N SER A 91 14.18 7.11 -11.37
CA SER A 91 13.38 6.97 -10.15
C SER A 91 14.29 6.85 -8.92
N PRO A 92 13.92 7.49 -7.79
CA PRO A 92 14.64 7.31 -6.52
C PRO A 92 14.53 5.87 -6.01
N VAL A 93 13.41 5.19 -6.24
CA VAL A 93 13.21 3.77 -5.92
C VAL A 93 12.71 3.04 -7.18
N PRO A 94 13.64 2.63 -8.08
CA PRO A 94 13.27 2.02 -9.36
C PRO A 94 12.60 0.66 -9.23
N PHE A 95 12.81 -0.05 -8.10
CA PHE A 95 12.22 -1.37 -7.87
C PHE A 95 12.12 -1.69 -6.39
N GLY A 96 11.09 -2.44 -6.03
CA GLY A 96 10.89 -3.05 -4.72
C GLY A 96 10.35 -4.47 -4.85
N ARG A 97 10.44 -5.25 -3.79
CA ARG A 97 9.78 -6.55 -3.66
C ARG A 97 9.68 -7.01 -2.21
N VAL A 98 8.63 -7.74 -1.89
CA VAL A 98 8.54 -8.52 -0.65
C VAL A 98 8.92 -9.97 -0.92
N THR A 99 9.89 -10.50 -0.18
CA THR A 99 10.30 -11.90 -0.23
C THR A 99 9.80 -12.63 1.01
N ARG A 100 9.22 -13.82 0.82
CA ARG A 100 8.63 -14.65 1.89
C ARG A 100 9.13 -16.09 1.87
N ASN A 101 10.29 -16.31 1.27
CA ASN A 101 10.99 -17.60 1.29
C ASN A 101 11.99 -17.58 2.46
N GLY A 102 11.60 -18.12 3.61
CA GLY A 102 12.34 -17.97 4.86
C GLY A 102 11.87 -16.73 5.65
N GLU A 103 12.79 -15.88 6.08
CA GLU A 103 12.46 -14.61 6.75
C GLU A 103 11.76 -13.65 5.77
N GLU A 104 10.62 -13.09 6.18
CA GLU A 104 9.93 -12.07 5.39
C GLU A 104 10.77 -10.79 5.34
N ARG A 105 11.09 -10.31 4.14
CA ARG A 105 11.90 -9.12 3.92
C ARG A 105 11.31 -8.25 2.83
N ILE A 106 11.44 -6.95 3.02
CA ILE A 106 11.15 -5.95 2.00
C ILE A 106 12.48 -5.49 1.41
N GLU A 107 12.72 -5.76 0.14
CA GLU A 107 13.92 -5.30 -0.56
C GLU A 107 13.58 -4.08 -1.41
N LEU A 108 14.28 -2.97 -1.20
CA LEU A 108 14.13 -1.71 -1.93
C LEU A 108 15.44 -1.38 -2.65
N TYR A 109 15.36 -1.25 -3.96
CA TYR A 109 16.47 -0.84 -4.81
C TYR A 109 16.44 0.68 -4.91
N ILE A 110 17.50 1.34 -4.43
CA ILE A 110 17.50 2.78 -4.17
C ILE A 110 18.63 3.45 -4.94
N ASN A 111 18.28 4.50 -5.69
CA ASN A 111 19.24 5.35 -6.37
C ASN A 111 19.73 6.46 -5.42
N LEU A 112 20.86 6.25 -4.78
CA LEU A 112 21.45 7.16 -3.79
C LEU A 112 21.86 8.53 -4.35
N ASP A 113 21.93 8.70 -5.67
CA ASP A 113 22.24 9.98 -6.33
C ASP A 113 21.03 10.97 -6.29
N ARG A 114 19.84 10.48 -5.84
CA ARG A 114 18.66 11.33 -5.74
C ARG A 114 18.60 12.02 -4.38
N PRO A 115 18.09 13.28 -4.34
CA PRO A 115 17.82 13.95 -3.08
C PRO A 115 16.70 13.25 -2.31
N ILE A 116 16.69 13.38 -0.98
CA ILE A 116 15.77 12.64 -0.11
C ILE A 116 14.30 13.03 -0.36
N GLU A 117 14.04 14.25 -0.78
CA GLU A 117 12.71 14.76 -1.09
C GLU A 117 12.03 13.95 -2.20
N ASP A 118 12.79 13.44 -3.17
CA ASP A 118 12.26 12.63 -4.26
C ASP A 118 11.72 11.27 -3.78
N TYR A 119 12.25 10.75 -2.66
CA TYR A 119 11.78 9.48 -2.10
C TYR A 119 10.39 9.62 -1.47
N TYR A 120 10.07 10.75 -0.85
CA TYR A 120 8.75 11.00 -0.28
C TYR A 120 7.66 11.07 -1.36
N GLY A 121 7.98 11.56 -2.55
CA GLY A 121 7.09 11.56 -3.71
C GLY A 121 6.99 10.20 -4.44
N ASN A 122 7.79 9.20 -4.06
CA ASN A 122 7.85 7.91 -4.74
C ASN A 122 6.99 6.84 -4.03
N TRP A 123 6.06 6.26 -4.77
CA TRP A 123 5.08 5.29 -4.25
C TRP A 123 5.63 3.88 -3.99
N THR A 124 6.82 3.51 -4.52
CA THR A 124 7.30 2.11 -4.54
C THR A 124 7.41 1.52 -3.14
N ALA A 125 8.02 2.24 -2.19
CA ALA A 125 8.14 1.73 -0.82
C ALA A 125 6.76 1.56 -0.14
N THR A 126 5.83 2.51 -0.32
CA THR A 126 4.47 2.41 0.20
C THR A 126 3.73 1.20 -0.39
N HIS A 127 3.93 0.90 -1.68
CA HIS A 127 3.39 -0.30 -2.33
C HIS A 127 3.93 -1.59 -1.68
N GLU A 128 5.26 -1.70 -1.55
CA GLU A 128 5.87 -2.90 -0.99
C GLU A 128 5.47 -3.11 0.48
N PHE A 129 5.41 -2.04 1.29
CA PHE A 129 4.97 -2.13 2.67
C PHE A 129 3.49 -2.51 2.76
N SER A 130 2.66 -2.07 1.82
CA SER A 130 1.23 -2.42 1.77
C SER A 130 0.97 -3.90 1.49
N HIS A 131 1.91 -4.63 0.89
CA HIS A 131 1.81 -6.09 0.77
C HIS A 131 1.69 -6.80 2.12
N LEU A 132 2.21 -6.20 3.21
CA LEU A 132 2.15 -6.79 4.55
C LEU A 132 0.77 -6.68 5.19
N LEU A 133 -0.14 -5.87 4.64
CA LEU A 133 -1.55 -5.80 5.06
C LEU A 133 -2.31 -7.12 4.78
N LEU A 134 -1.75 -8.00 3.96
CA LEU A 134 -2.33 -9.28 3.56
C LEU A 134 -1.38 -10.43 3.86
N PRO A 135 -1.90 -11.65 4.11
CA PRO A 135 -1.07 -12.85 4.11
C PRO A 135 -0.44 -13.06 2.73
N HIS A 136 0.61 -13.88 2.66
CA HIS A 136 1.16 -14.29 1.37
C HIS A 136 0.08 -14.94 0.50
N ILE A 137 -0.21 -14.38 -0.67
CA ILE A 137 -1.20 -14.88 -1.62
C ILE A 137 -0.53 -15.73 -2.68
N ARG A 138 -1.07 -16.94 -2.93
CA ARG A 138 -0.58 -17.85 -3.97
C ARG A 138 -0.58 -17.19 -5.34
N ASP A 139 0.41 -17.45 -6.16
CA ASP A 139 0.65 -16.80 -7.46
C ASP A 139 -0.57 -16.79 -8.39
N ARG A 140 -1.37 -17.86 -8.41
CA ARG A 140 -2.62 -17.96 -9.18
C ARG A 140 -3.69 -16.92 -8.82
N HIS A 141 -3.53 -16.24 -7.68
CA HIS A 141 -4.41 -15.18 -7.18
C HIS A 141 -3.62 -13.90 -6.87
N LYS A 142 -2.43 -13.75 -7.43
CA LYS A 142 -1.51 -12.64 -7.19
C LYS A 142 -2.15 -11.26 -7.44
N TRP A 143 -3.15 -11.21 -8.33
CA TRP A 143 -3.93 -9.99 -8.57
C TRP A 143 -4.55 -9.39 -7.29
N ILE A 144 -4.79 -10.20 -6.24
CA ILE A 144 -5.28 -9.70 -4.95
C ILE A 144 -4.18 -8.93 -4.23
N SER A 145 -3.01 -9.55 -4.05
CA SER A 145 -1.89 -8.93 -3.34
C SER A 145 -1.40 -7.66 -4.06
N GLU A 146 -1.12 -7.77 -5.36
CA GLU A 146 -0.68 -6.64 -6.18
C GLU A 146 -1.74 -5.53 -6.27
N GLY A 147 -3.01 -5.93 -6.35
CA GLY A 147 -4.10 -4.98 -6.46
C GLY A 147 -4.37 -4.19 -5.19
N PHE A 148 -4.39 -4.85 -4.05
CA PHE A 148 -4.58 -4.16 -2.77
C PHE A 148 -3.40 -3.22 -2.49
N ALA A 149 -2.16 -3.66 -2.76
CA ALA A 149 -1.00 -2.80 -2.65
C ALA A 149 -1.07 -1.60 -3.62
N SER A 150 -1.53 -1.81 -4.88
CA SER A 150 -1.71 -0.72 -5.85
C SER A 150 -2.83 0.25 -5.49
N TYR A 151 -3.87 -0.20 -4.80
CA TYR A 151 -4.90 0.67 -4.23
C TYR A 151 -4.32 1.50 -3.09
N TYR A 152 -3.73 0.84 -2.10
CA TYR A 152 -3.21 1.49 -0.91
C TYR A 152 -2.03 2.42 -1.20
N GLN A 153 -1.17 2.13 -2.18
CA GLN A 153 -0.09 3.05 -2.54
C GLN A 153 -0.60 4.47 -2.81
N ASN A 154 -1.73 4.63 -3.53
CA ASN A 154 -2.27 5.94 -3.84
C ASN A 154 -3.02 6.56 -2.64
N VAL A 155 -3.80 5.76 -1.93
CA VAL A 155 -4.55 6.17 -0.74
C VAL A 155 -3.60 6.64 0.37
N LEU A 156 -2.58 5.85 0.68
CA LEU A 156 -1.64 6.14 1.77
C LEU A 156 -0.69 7.29 1.43
N MET A 157 -0.29 7.45 0.17
CA MET A 157 0.47 8.62 -0.27
C MET A 157 -0.31 9.93 -0.06
N ALA A 158 -1.62 9.93 -0.31
CA ALA A 158 -2.47 11.08 -0.01
C ALA A 158 -2.62 11.30 1.50
N ARG A 159 -2.92 10.26 2.27
CA ARG A 159 -3.08 10.34 3.73
C ARG A 159 -1.82 10.82 4.44
N ALA A 160 -0.65 10.51 3.90
CA ALA A 160 0.65 10.98 4.38
C ALA A 160 1.00 12.42 3.92
N GLY A 161 0.17 13.04 3.08
CA GLY A 161 0.42 14.38 2.54
C GLY A 161 1.46 14.43 1.41
N ASN A 162 1.92 13.26 0.92
CA ASN A 162 2.88 13.16 -0.19
C ASN A 162 2.21 13.37 -1.56
N TYR A 163 0.90 13.14 -1.66
CA TYR A 163 0.05 13.51 -2.79
C TYR A 163 -1.12 14.36 -2.30
N SER A 164 -1.56 15.28 -3.12
CA SER A 164 -2.89 15.88 -2.95
C SER A 164 -3.98 14.84 -3.24
N HIS A 165 -5.21 15.08 -2.74
CA HIS A 165 -6.35 14.21 -3.06
C HIS A 165 -6.54 14.04 -4.57
N ALA A 166 -6.43 15.14 -5.32
CA ALA A 166 -6.59 15.12 -6.78
C ALA A 166 -5.52 14.28 -7.47
N GLU A 167 -4.25 14.36 -7.04
CA GLU A 167 -3.17 13.53 -7.56
C GLU A 167 -3.39 12.04 -7.27
N ALA A 168 -3.78 11.68 -6.04
CA ALA A 168 -4.06 10.29 -5.69
C ALA A 168 -5.17 9.70 -6.56
N TRP A 169 -6.27 10.43 -6.75
CA TRP A 169 -7.36 10.01 -7.63
C TRP A 169 -6.96 10.00 -9.11
N GLN A 170 -6.08 10.93 -9.55
CA GLN A 170 -5.52 10.91 -10.90
C GLN A 170 -4.70 9.65 -11.16
N TYR A 171 -3.76 9.32 -10.25
CA TYR A 171 -2.92 8.13 -10.40
C TYR A 171 -3.73 6.83 -10.32
N LEU A 172 -4.72 6.78 -9.43
CA LEU A 172 -5.63 5.64 -9.34
C LEU A 172 -6.43 5.47 -10.64
N TYR A 173 -7.04 6.54 -11.16
CA TYR A 173 -7.76 6.51 -12.44
C TYR A 173 -6.88 6.07 -13.60
N GLU A 174 -5.69 6.65 -13.76
CA GLU A 174 -4.76 6.28 -14.83
C GLU A 174 -4.34 4.80 -14.74
N GLY A 175 -4.14 4.32 -13.52
CA GLY A 175 -3.85 2.91 -13.30
C GLY A 175 -5.01 2.01 -13.71
N LEU A 176 -6.21 2.31 -13.24
CA LEU A 176 -7.43 1.56 -13.60
C LEU A 176 -7.64 1.51 -15.12
N GLU A 177 -7.42 2.63 -15.83
CA GLU A 177 -7.50 2.67 -17.30
C GLU A 177 -6.42 1.81 -17.97
N ARG A 178 -5.16 1.85 -17.49
CA ARG A 178 -4.11 0.94 -17.99
C ARG A 178 -4.48 -0.52 -17.78
N GLY A 179 -5.06 -0.87 -16.64
CA GLY A 179 -5.54 -2.22 -16.35
C GLY A 179 -6.68 -2.65 -17.25
N ARG A 180 -7.67 -1.77 -17.46
CA ARG A 180 -8.85 -2.01 -18.31
C ARG A 180 -8.47 -2.26 -19.78
N GLN A 181 -7.47 -1.55 -20.28
CA GLN A 181 -6.96 -1.69 -21.64
C GLN A 181 -6.05 -2.92 -21.82
N SER A 182 -5.54 -3.49 -20.72
CA SER A 182 -4.61 -4.60 -20.75
C SER A 182 -5.34 -5.94 -20.70
N ARG A 183 -5.11 -6.81 -21.71
CA ARG A 183 -5.63 -8.19 -21.77
C ARG A 183 -7.12 -8.29 -21.42
N PRO A 184 -7.99 -7.60 -22.18
CA PRO A 184 -9.44 -7.64 -21.94
C PRO A 184 -10.04 -9.04 -22.15
N ASP A 185 -9.32 -9.90 -22.87
CA ASP A 185 -9.61 -11.30 -23.14
C ASP A 185 -9.49 -12.21 -21.92
N LEU A 186 -8.75 -11.82 -20.89
CA LEU A 186 -8.50 -12.64 -19.70
C LEU A 186 -9.36 -12.22 -18.51
N SER A 187 -9.71 -13.20 -17.70
CA SER A 187 -10.14 -12.99 -16.30
C SER A 187 -8.93 -12.67 -15.41
N LEU A 188 -9.17 -12.25 -14.16
CA LEU A 188 -8.09 -11.93 -13.22
C LEU A 188 -7.25 -13.18 -12.86
N ASN A 189 -7.90 -14.36 -12.70
CA ASN A 189 -7.21 -15.61 -12.42
C ASN A 189 -6.37 -16.08 -13.61
N GLU A 190 -6.89 -15.96 -14.85
CA GLU A 190 -6.13 -16.28 -16.06
C GLU A 190 -4.95 -15.32 -16.27
N ALA A 191 -5.14 -14.02 -16.00
CA ALA A 191 -4.06 -13.04 -16.04
C ALA A 191 -2.95 -13.39 -15.04
N ALA A 192 -3.31 -13.75 -13.80
CA ALA A 192 -2.34 -14.20 -12.79
C ALA A 192 -1.62 -15.49 -13.23
N GLY A 193 -2.34 -16.47 -13.82
CA GLY A 193 -1.77 -17.69 -14.39
C GLY A 193 -0.83 -17.44 -15.56
N ALA A 194 -1.12 -16.43 -16.40
CA ALA A 194 -0.23 -16.01 -17.50
C ALA A 194 1.06 -15.32 -17.00
N GLY A 195 1.05 -14.84 -15.77
CA GLY A 195 2.18 -14.24 -15.07
C GLY A 195 2.36 -12.73 -15.34
N ILE A 196 3.07 -12.09 -14.42
CA ILE A 196 3.29 -10.62 -14.39
C ILE A 196 3.86 -10.09 -15.71
N ARG A 197 4.81 -10.79 -16.33
CA ARG A 197 5.42 -10.32 -17.58
C ARG A 197 4.41 -10.15 -18.73
N ARG A 198 3.34 -10.95 -18.76
CA ARG A 198 2.35 -10.96 -19.83
C ARG A 198 1.09 -10.16 -19.56
N ALA A 199 0.73 -9.97 -18.28
CA ALA A 199 -0.54 -9.39 -17.88
C ALA A 199 -0.41 -8.40 -16.69
N ARG A 200 0.75 -7.77 -16.52
CA ARG A 200 1.08 -6.92 -15.38
C ARG A 200 -0.02 -5.90 -15.06
N MET A 201 -0.39 -5.06 -16.02
CA MET A 201 -1.36 -3.99 -15.76
C MET A 201 -2.73 -4.55 -15.37
N LYS A 202 -3.14 -5.68 -15.97
CA LYS A 202 -4.37 -6.38 -15.62
C LYS A 202 -4.35 -6.91 -14.20
N ILE A 203 -3.24 -7.51 -13.77
CA ILE A 203 -3.05 -8.08 -12.43
C ILE A 203 -3.13 -6.97 -11.38
N TYR A 204 -2.33 -5.93 -11.53
CA TYR A 204 -2.22 -4.83 -10.57
C TYR A 204 -3.53 -4.05 -10.45
N TRP A 205 -4.02 -3.54 -11.56
CA TRP A 205 -5.14 -2.60 -11.54
C TRP A 205 -6.51 -3.27 -11.51
N GLY A 206 -6.63 -4.50 -11.99
CA GLY A 206 -7.84 -5.28 -11.80
C GLY A 206 -8.09 -5.61 -10.33
N GLY A 207 -7.04 -5.96 -9.59
CA GLY A 207 -7.13 -6.13 -8.15
C GLY A 207 -7.36 -4.82 -7.39
N ALA A 208 -6.75 -3.71 -7.84
CA ALA A 208 -7.00 -2.38 -7.28
C ALA A 208 -8.47 -1.94 -7.49
N ALA A 209 -9.06 -2.26 -8.64
CA ALA A 209 -10.49 -2.02 -8.87
C ALA A 209 -11.37 -2.79 -7.89
N ILE A 210 -11.03 -4.06 -7.59
CA ILE A 210 -11.75 -4.85 -6.57
C ILE A 210 -11.61 -4.22 -5.17
N ALA A 211 -10.40 -3.76 -4.80
CA ALA A 211 -10.17 -3.10 -3.52
C ALA A 211 -10.99 -1.82 -3.39
N LEU A 212 -11.01 -0.97 -4.43
CA LEU A 212 -11.83 0.25 -4.49
C LEU A 212 -13.33 -0.09 -4.36
N LEU A 213 -13.83 -1.05 -5.15
CA LEU A 213 -15.24 -1.46 -5.10
C LEU A 213 -15.63 -1.99 -3.71
N ALA A 214 -14.73 -2.74 -3.06
CA ALA A 214 -14.95 -3.24 -1.71
C ALA A 214 -14.98 -2.10 -0.69
N ASP A 215 -14.02 -1.20 -0.71
CA ASP A 215 -13.93 -0.10 0.26
C ASP A 215 -15.14 0.83 0.16
N VAL A 216 -15.54 1.20 -1.06
CA VAL A 216 -16.74 2.04 -1.26
C VAL A 216 -18.00 1.32 -0.80
N ALA A 217 -18.17 0.04 -1.16
CA ALA A 217 -19.36 -0.73 -0.75
C ALA A 217 -19.45 -0.91 0.76
N LEU A 218 -18.33 -1.09 1.46
CA LEU A 218 -18.28 -1.16 2.93
C LEU A 218 -18.74 0.16 3.55
N ARG A 219 -18.15 1.27 3.10
CA ARG A 219 -18.49 2.61 3.61
C ARG A 219 -19.93 3.01 3.32
N GLU A 220 -20.42 2.76 2.10
CA GLU A 220 -21.78 3.09 1.68
C GLU A 220 -22.82 2.33 2.52
N ARG A 221 -22.64 1.02 2.74
CA ARG A 221 -23.58 0.16 3.48
C ARG A 221 -23.62 0.43 4.99
N SER A 222 -22.50 0.82 5.55
CA SER A 222 -22.35 1.03 7.00
C SER A 222 -22.43 2.49 7.42
N ASN A 223 -22.78 3.42 6.52
CA ASN A 223 -22.68 4.85 6.76
C ASN A 223 -21.29 5.28 7.26
N GLY A 224 -20.22 4.68 6.72
CA GLY A 224 -18.83 4.99 7.05
C GLY A 224 -18.27 4.23 8.26
N ALA A 225 -19.06 3.43 8.97
CA ALA A 225 -18.56 2.66 10.12
C ALA A 225 -17.60 1.53 9.72
N GLU A 226 -17.80 0.93 8.54
CA GLU A 226 -16.92 -0.06 7.96
C GLU A 226 -16.16 0.50 6.76
N SER A 227 -14.94 0.02 6.58
CA SER A 227 -14.05 0.36 5.46
C SER A 227 -13.12 -0.81 5.17
N LEU A 228 -12.36 -0.73 4.11
CA LEU A 228 -11.31 -1.73 3.86
C LEU A 228 -10.28 -1.71 4.99
N ASP A 229 -9.99 -0.54 5.57
CA ASP A 229 -9.08 -0.41 6.71
C ASP A 229 -9.58 -1.19 7.93
N THR A 230 -10.85 -1.03 8.32
CA THR A 230 -11.41 -1.71 9.50
C THR A 230 -11.37 -3.24 9.34
N VAL A 231 -11.67 -3.73 8.15
CA VAL A 231 -11.65 -5.18 7.86
C VAL A 231 -10.22 -5.72 7.85
N LEU A 232 -9.27 -5.01 7.26
CA LEU A 232 -7.85 -5.42 7.27
C LEU A 232 -7.24 -5.29 8.66
N GLY A 233 -7.66 -4.33 9.48
CA GLY A 233 -7.29 -4.23 10.88
C GLY A 233 -7.72 -5.47 11.68
N ARG A 234 -8.97 -5.94 11.49
CA ARG A 234 -9.46 -7.20 12.09
C ARG A 234 -8.71 -8.43 11.55
N LEU A 235 -8.40 -8.47 10.25
CA LEU A 235 -7.58 -9.53 9.66
C LEU A 235 -6.18 -9.57 10.30
N GLN A 236 -5.57 -8.43 10.52
CA GLN A 236 -4.28 -8.33 11.19
C GLN A 236 -4.34 -8.87 12.62
N GLN A 237 -5.37 -8.53 13.37
CA GLN A 237 -5.52 -8.95 14.77
C GLN A 237 -5.69 -10.46 14.92
N CYS A 238 -6.43 -11.10 14.02
CA CYS A 238 -6.73 -12.54 14.16
C CYS A 238 -5.76 -13.47 13.44
N CYS A 239 -5.06 -12.97 12.43
CA CYS A 239 -4.61 -13.89 11.38
C CYS A 239 -3.25 -13.51 10.75
N LEU A 240 -2.60 -12.43 11.17
CA LEU A 240 -1.29 -12.01 10.68
C LEU A 240 -0.29 -11.85 11.82
N PRO A 241 1.00 -12.17 11.57
CA PRO A 241 1.52 -12.80 10.35
C PRO A 241 0.99 -14.23 10.15
N ALA A 242 0.88 -14.67 8.89
CA ALA A 242 0.34 -16.00 8.58
C ALA A 242 1.47 -16.97 8.25
N ASP A 243 1.41 -18.18 8.84
CA ASP A 243 2.43 -19.24 8.67
C ASP A 243 2.47 -19.85 7.26
N ALA A 244 1.42 -19.66 6.47
CA ALA A 244 1.30 -20.26 5.14
C ALA A 244 0.64 -19.34 4.14
N SER A 245 0.92 -19.57 2.84
CA SER A 245 0.27 -18.86 1.75
C SER A 245 -1.22 -19.19 1.64
N TRP A 246 -2.05 -18.17 1.38
CA TRP A 246 -3.49 -18.30 1.24
C TRP A 246 -3.92 -18.28 -0.23
N SER A 247 -5.00 -18.99 -0.54
CA SER A 247 -5.69 -18.81 -1.82
C SER A 247 -6.61 -17.57 -1.76
N GLY A 248 -6.94 -17.01 -2.92
CA GLY A 248 -7.90 -15.91 -3.00
C GLY A 248 -9.25 -16.21 -2.33
N PRO A 249 -9.89 -17.36 -2.63
CA PRO A 249 -11.13 -17.74 -1.96
C PRO A 249 -11.00 -17.91 -0.44
N ARG A 250 -9.83 -18.37 0.08
CA ARG A 250 -9.59 -18.45 1.52
C ARG A 250 -9.57 -17.05 2.14
N LEU A 251 -8.83 -16.13 1.53
CA LEU A 251 -8.77 -14.75 2.01
C LEU A 251 -10.15 -14.09 1.98
N PHE A 252 -10.85 -14.13 0.84
CA PHE A 252 -12.12 -13.43 0.69
C PHE A 252 -13.22 -14.01 1.60
N ARG A 253 -13.27 -15.33 1.80
CA ARG A 253 -14.15 -15.92 2.83
C ARG A 253 -13.79 -15.46 4.23
N LYS A 254 -12.48 -15.33 4.52
CA LYS A 254 -12.06 -14.82 5.84
C LYS A 254 -12.46 -13.35 6.03
N LEU A 255 -12.26 -12.48 5.03
CA LEU A 255 -12.70 -11.09 5.09
C LEU A 255 -14.22 -11.01 5.30
N ASP A 256 -15.01 -11.80 4.56
CA ASP A 256 -16.46 -11.88 4.75
C ASP A 256 -16.85 -12.33 6.15
N SER A 257 -16.09 -13.25 6.78
CA SER A 257 -16.36 -13.73 8.15
C SER A 257 -16.10 -12.67 9.23
N LEU A 258 -15.47 -11.57 8.88
CA LEU A 258 -15.18 -10.43 9.77
C LEU A 258 -16.23 -9.31 9.64
N LEU A 259 -17.23 -9.52 8.80
CA LEU A 259 -18.30 -8.56 8.49
C LEU A 259 -19.68 -9.14 8.85
N GLU A 260 -20.62 -8.27 9.21
CA GLU A 260 -22.02 -8.65 9.34
C GLU A 260 -22.64 -8.97 7.96
N GLU A 261 -22.31 -8.15 6.94
CA GLU A 261 -22.79 -8.34 5.57
C GLU A 261 -21.63 -8.68 4.62
N PRO A 262 -21.55 -9.92 4.12
CA PRO A 262 -20.50 -10.37 3.20
C PRO A 262 -20.53 -9.63 1.86
N ILE A 263 -19.36 -9.22 1.36
CA ILE A 263 -19.20 -8.57 0.05
C ILE A 263 -18.06 -9.16 -0.80
N PHE A 264 -16.99 -9.66 -0.17
CA PHE A 264 -15.75 -10.04 -0.86
C PHE A 264 -15.95 -11.26 -1.76
N MET A 265 -16.61 -12.30 -1.29
CA MET A 265 -16.87 -13.50 -2.11
C MET A 265 -17.83 -13.20 -3.27
N ARG A 266 -18.72 -12.21 -3.14
CA ARG A 266 -19.56 -11.74 -4.25
C ARG A 266 -18.69 -11.12 -5.34
N LEU A 267 -17.78 -10.22 -4.98
CA LEU A 267 -16.82 -9.59 -5.91
C LEU A 267 -15.90 -10.66 -6.56
N TYR A 268 -15.42 -11.61 -5.76
CA TYR A 268 -14.60 -12.71 -6.27
C TYR A 268 -15.35 -13.51 -7.35
N ARG A 269 -16.58 -13.97 -7.08
CA ARG A 269 -17.38 -14.75 -8.05
C ARG A 269 -17.68 -13.96 -9.32
N GLN A 270 -17.90 -12.67 -9.19
CA GLN A 270 -18.23 -11.79 -10.32
C GLN A 270 -17.05 -11.55 -11.26
N TYR A 271 -15.83 -11.40 -10.72
CA TYR A 271 -14.70 -10.87 -11.49
C TYR A 271 -13.49 -11.79 -11.59
N ALA A 272 -13.32 -12.76 -10.69
CA ALA A 272 -12.09 -13.56 -10.63
C ALA A 272 -11.94 -14.51 -11.82
N THR A 273 -13.05 -15.04 -12.34
CA THR A 273 -13.08 -16.05 -13.43
C THR A 273 -13.77 -15.56 -14.71
N THR A 274 -14.33 -14.36 -14.68
CA THR A 274 -15.01 -13.76 -15.84
C THR A 274 -14.02 -12.87 -16.61
N PRO A 275 -13.84 -13.05 -17.95
CA PRO A 275 -13.07 -12.13 -18.77
C PRO A 275 -13.59 -10.69 -18.67
N GLY A 276 -12.71 -9.73 -18.87
CA GLY A 276 -13.06 -8.32 -18.77
C GLY A 276 -12.38 -7.63 -17.58
N PHE A 277 -12.91 -6.49 -17.16
CA PHE A 277 -12.35 -5.67 -16.08
C PHE A 277 -13.45 -5.25 -15.10
N PRO A 278 -13.18 -5.17 -13.77
CA PRO A 278 -14.18 -4.73 -12.82
C PRO A 278 -14.74 -3.34 -13.14
N GLY A 279 -16.07 -3.22 -13.09
CA GLY A 279 -16.80 -1.99 -13.47
C GLY A 279 -16.67 -0.90 -12.39
N TYR A 280 -15.60 -0.12 -12.43
CA TYR A 280 -15.29 0.94 -11.47
C TYR A 280 -15.86 2.32 -11.83
N GLN A 281 -16.18 2.56 -13.12
CA GLN A 281 -16.58 3.88 -13.60
C GLN A 281 -17.82 4.45 -12.91
N PRO A 282 -18.91 3.69 -12.68
CA PRO A 282 -20.06 4.19 -11.95
C PRO A 282 -19.73 4.60 -10.51
N VAL A 283 -18.81 3.89 -9.88
CA VAL A 283 -18.35 4.21 -8.52
C VAL A 283 -17.55 5.51 -8.50
N LEU A 284 -16.62 5.72 -9.46
CA LEU A 284 -15.92 6.99 -9.58
C LEU A 284 -16.88 8.16 -9.79
N GLN A 285 -17.92 7.97 -10.60
CA GLN A 285 -18.95 9.00 -10.83
C GLN A 285 -19.69 9.35 -9.54
N LYS A 286 -20.14 8.37 -8.76
CA LYS A 286 -20.79 8.57 -7.47
C LYS A 286 -19.88 9.27 -6.46
N LEU A 287 -18.59 8.93 -6.45
CA LEU A 287 -17.58 9.58 -5.62
C LEU A 287 -17.26 11.03 -6.07
N GLY A 288 -17.80 11.49 -7.19
CA GLY A 288 -17.51 12.81 -7.74
C GLY A 288 -16.12 12.93 -8.39
N VAL A 289 -15.53 11.77 -8.78
CA VAL A 289 -14.29 11.75 -9.55
C VAL A 289 -14.65 11.87 -11.04
N VAL A 290 -14.61 13.09 -11.54
CA VAL A 290 -15.00 13.43 -12.91
C VAL A 290 -13.77 13.46 -13.80
N ILE A 291 -13.86 12.84 -14.97
CA ILE A 291 -12.76 12.77 -15.93
C ILE A 291 -13.04 13.76 -17.07
N ASP A 292 -12.18 14.77 -17.19
CA ASP A 292 -12.20 15.73 -18.29
C ASP A 292 -10.86 15.68 -19.04
N ARG A 293 -10.88 15.26 -20.31
CA ARG A 293 -9.67 15.13 -21.15
C ARG A 293 -8.52 14.37 -20.45
N LYS A 294 -8.85 13.24 -19.81
CA LYS A 294 -7.94 12.40 -19.00
C LYS A 294 -7.45 13.04 -17.69
N LYS A 295 -7.97 14.20 -17.32
CA LYS A 295 -7.66 14.84 -16.03
C LYS A 295 -8.80 14.63 -15.05
N VAL A 296 -8.44 14.28 -13.82
CA VAL A 296 -9.38 14.16 -12.71
C VAL A 296 -9.73 15.54 -12.17
N ARG A 297 -11.02 15.76 -11.98
CA ARG A 297 -11.59 16.85 -11.16
C ARG A 297 -12.45 16.24 -10.07
N LEU A 298 -12.38 16.78 -8.88
CA LEU A 298 -13.17 16.32 -7.74
C LEU A 298 -14.37 17.25 -7.56
N ARG A 299 -15.55 16.66 -7.41
CA ARG A 299 -16.80 17.38 -7.16
C ARG A 299 -17.29 17.10 -5.73
N ASP A 300 -17.45 18.16 -4.94
CA ASP A 300 -17.83 18.05 -3.52
C ASP A 300 -19.35 17.92 -3.32
N ASP A 301 -20.13 18.20 -4.36
CA ASP A 301 -21.58 18.03 -4.41
C ASP A 301 -22.02 16.63 -4.88
N ALA A 302 -21.09 15.68 -5.03
CA ALA A 302 -21.42 14.33 -5.47
C ALA A 302 -22.00 13.46 -4.34
N GLU A 303 -22.79 12.45 -4.73
CA GLU A 303 -23.52 11.53 -3.82
C GLU A 303 -22.62 10.93 -2.72
N LEU A 304 -21.41 10.51 -3.08
CA LEU A 304 -20.44 9.87 -2.19
C LEU A 304 -19.16 10.71 -1.99
N ALA A 305 -19.26 12.04 -2.07
CA ALA A 305 -18.08 12.93 -1.90
C ALA A 305 -17.42 12.74 -0.52
N THR A 306 -18.19 12.58 0.55
CA THR A 306 -17.69 12.32 1.91
C THR A 306 -16.94 10.98 2.00
N ILE A 307 -17.39 9.96 1.29
CA ILE A 307 -16.67 8.68 1.20
C ILE A 307 -15.34 8.85 0.43
N ARG A 308 -15.34 9.61 -0.67
CA ARG A 308 -14.11 9.96 -1.39
C ARG A 308 -13.09 10.62 -0.47
N GLU A 309 -13.52 11.60 0.31
CA GLU A 309 -12.68 12.31 1.28
C GLU A 309 -12.17 11.36 2.37
N ALA A 310 -13.03 10.50 2.91
CA ALA A 310 -12.63 9.53 3.92
C ALA A 310 -11.64 8.47 3.38
N ILE A 311 -11.64 8.16 2.08
CA ILE A 311 -10.67 7.25 1.47
C ILE A 311 -9.27 7.87 1.47
N THR A 312 -9.13 9.10 0.98
CA THR A 312 -7.81 9.74 0.79
C THR A 312 -7.45 10.77 1.87
N GLY A 313 -8.40 11.14 2.73
CA GLY A 313 -8.18 12.10 3.82
C GLY A 313 -7.26 11.55 4.91
N SER A 314 -6.55 12.45 5.59
CA SER A 314 -5.80 12.10 6.80
C SER A 314 -6.79 11.57 7.84
N LEU A 315 -6.51 10.40 8.40
CA LEU A 315 -7.28 9.93 9.54
C LEU A 315 -7.00 10.89 10.70
N SER A 316 -8.01 11.66 11.10
CA SER A 316 -7.93 12.47 12.32
C SER A 316 -7.63 11.53 13.50
N ARG A 317 -6.50 11.77 14.15
CA ARG A 317 -6.09 11.06 15.37
C ARG A 317 -6.99 11.44 16.54
#